data_db51b8664a8b9b8e513306b58501ea00
#
_entry.id   db51b8664a8b9b8e513306b58501ea00
#
_cell.length_a   1.000
_cell.length_b   1.000
_cell.length_c   1.000
_cell.angle_alpha   90.00
_cell.angle_beta   90.00
_cell.angle_gamma   90.00
#
_symmetry.space_group_name_H-M   'P 1'
#
loop_
_entity.id
_entity.type
_entity.pdbx_description
1 polymer ?
#
loop_
_entity_poly.entity_id
_entity_poly.type
_entity_poly.pdbx_seq_one_letter_code
_entity_poly.pdbx_strand_id
1 'polypeptide(L)'
;MSALRFYSDLGFQSKLLTKNLAEMTFGACSFLLQDYYVQEWADNFVIHLFVSNLRLWWDHIVALDLENRYGVKTRSPRDEGWGVEVASVIDPAGVLWRIHQALTGSDAVTEPP
;
A
#
# COMPACT_ATOMS: atom_id res chain seq x y z
N MET A 1 -4.09 13.88 -9.09
CA MET A 1 -3.09 13.34 -8.14
C MET A 1 -2.88 11.87 -8.45
N SER A 2 -1.67 11.49 -8.89
CA SER A 2 -1.41 10.09 -9.28
C SER A 2 -1.46 9.14 -8.08
N ALA A 3 -1.09 9.61 -6.89
CA ALA A 3 -1.18 8.79 -5.69
C ALA A 3 -2.62 8.42 -5.35
N LEU A 4 -3.57 9.32 -5.56
CA LEU A 4 -4.99 9.03 -5.34
C LEU A 4 -5.45 7.86 -6.21
N ARG A 5 -5.11 7.89 -7.49
CA ARG A 5 -5.46 6.80 -8.41
C ARG A 5 -4.76 5.50 -8.04
N PHE A 6 -3.50 5.59 -7.65
CA PHE A 6 -2.71 4.43 -7.24
C PHE A 6 -3.40 3.68 -6.08
N TYR A 7 -3.78 4.40 -5.02
CA TYR A 7 -4.42 3.78 -3.87
C TYR A 7 -5.84 3.33 -4.17
N SER A 8 -6.57 4.07 -5.02
CA SER A 8 -7.91 3.64 -5.45
C SER A 8 -7.84 2.33 -6.23
N ASP A 9 -6.84 2.17 -7.09
CA ASP A 9 -6.63 0.94 -7.85
C ASP A 9 -6.25 -0.23 -6.94
N LEU A 10 -5.52 0.03 -5.86
CA LEU A 10 -5.21 -1.00 -4.86
C LEU A 10 -6.44 -1.48 -4.11
N GLY A 11 -7.49 -0.68 -4.05
CA GLY A 11 -8.74 -1.03 -3.40
C GLY A 11 -9.20 -0.07 -2.32
N PHE A 12 -8.44 0.98 -2.04
CA PHE A 12 -8.84 1.98 -1.06
C PHE A 12 -9.98 2.83 -1.61
N GLN A 13 -10.94 3.12 -0.76
CA GLN A 13 -11.98 4.10 -1.07
C GLN A 13 -11.46 5.47 -0.70
N SER A 14 -11.77 6.45 -1.53
CA SER A 14 -11.30 7.82 -1.32
C SER A 14 -12.46 8.75 -1.02
N LYS A 15 -12.22 9.70 -0.12
CA LYS A 15 -13.17 10.77 0.19
C LYS A 15 -12.38 12.07 0.24
N LEU A 16 -12.68 12.99 -0.67
CA LEU A 16 -12.03 14.30 -0.66
C LEU A 16 -12.56 15.13 0.50
N LEU A 17 -11.67 15.57 1.36
CA LEU A 17 -11.97 16.47 2.46
C LEU A 17 -11.78 17.92 2.04
N THR A 18 -10.74 18.19 1.24
CA THR A 18 -10.52 19.44 0.53
C THR A 18 -9.96 19.09 -0.84
N LYS A 19 -9.71 20.10 -1.69
CA LYS A 19 -9.11 19.84 -3.02
C LYS A 19 -7.70 19.23 -2.92
N ASN A 20 -7.03 19.35 -1.76
CA ASN A 20 -5.66 18.89 -1.57
C ASN A 20 -5.53 17.79 -0.51
N LEU A 21 -6.65 17.30 0.04
CA LEU A 21 -6.62 16.33 1.13
C LEU A 21 -7.72 15.30 0.91
N ALA A 22 -7.34 14.03 0.92
CA ALA A 22 -8.28 12.91 0.78
C ALA A 22 -8.09 11.93 1.94
N GLU A 23 -9.20 11.36 2.40
CA GLU A 23 -9.17 10.23 3.31
C GLU A 23 -9.26 8.94 2.49
N MET A 24 -8.29 8.05 2.68
CA MET A 24 -8.22 6.76 2.01
C MET A 24 -8.56 5.68 3.01
N THR A 25 -9.51 4.82 2.67
CA THR A 25 -10.02 3.80 3.60
C THR A 25 -10.07 2.42 2.94
N PHE A 26 -9.62 1.40 3.66
CA PHE A 26 -9.82 0.01 3.29
C PHE A 26 -10.12 -0.79 4.56
N GLY A 27 -11.37 -1.23 4.72
CA GLY A 27 -11.80 -1.89 5.94
C GLY A 27 -11.57 -0.98 7.16
N ALA A 28 -10.84 -1.46 8.15
CA ALA A 28 -10.52 -0.70 9.35
C ALA A 28 -9.26 0.17 9.19
N CYS A 29 -8.58 0.06 8.05
CA CYS A 29 -7.37 0.83 7.77
C CYS A 29 -7.74 2.15 7.09
N SER A 30 -7.23 3.26 7.59
CA SER A 30 -7.41 4.56 6.93
C SER A 30 -6.17 5.41 7.10
N PHE A 31 -5.95 6.29 6.13
CA PHE A 31 -4.89 7.30 6.20
C PHE A 31 -5.30 8.52 5.40
N LEU A 32 -4.63 9.64 5.68
CA LEU A 32 -4.85 10.87 4.94
C LEU A 32 -3.79 11.01 3.86
N LEU A 33 -4.24 11.32 2.66
CA LEU A 33 -3.38 11.58 1.51
C LEU A 33 -3.43 13.07 1.21
N GLN A 34 -2.29 13.73 1.33
CA GLN A 34 -2.19 15.16 1.16
C GLN A 34 -1.40 15.49 -0.10
N ASP A 35 -1.88 16.45 -0.87
CA ASP A 35 -1.18 16.94 -2.05
C ASP A 35 -0.08 17.92 -1.65
N TYR A 36 0.89 17.38 -0.93
CA TYR A 36 2.04 18.12 -0.44
C TYR A 36 3.19 17.12 -0.29
N TYR A 37 4.27 17.36 -1.00
CA TYR A 37 5.37 16.41 -1.07
C TYR A 37 6.65 17.02 -0.56
N VAL A 38 7.31 16.35 0.37
CA VAL A 38 8.66 16.65 0.82
C VAL A 38 9.47 15.37 0.69
N GLN A 39 10.45 15.36 -0.18
CA GLN A 39 11.17 14.13 -0.54
C GLN A 39 11.87 13.50 0.67
N GLU A 40 12.47 14.30 1.54
CA GLU A 40 13.17 13.80 2.71
C GLU A 40 12.22 13.05 3.67
N TRP A 41 10.97 13.50 3.73
CA TRP A 41 9.98 12.82 4.57
C TRP A 41 9.53 11.51 3.94
N ALA A 42 9.31 11.49 2.63
CA ALA A 42 8.90 10.27 1.93
C ALA A 42 10.02 9.22 1.95
N ASP A 43 11.26 9.63 1.72
CA ASP A 43 12.40 8.72 1.65
C ASP A 43 12.66 8.01 2.98
N ASN A 44 12.23 8.60 4.08
CA ASN A 44 12.45 8.06 5.43
C ASN A 44 11.20 7.46 6.04
N PHE A 45 10.13 7.31 5.26
CA PHE A 45 8.85 6.84 5.76
C PHE A 45 8.55 5.45 5.23
N VAL A 46 8.24 4.52 6.13
CA VAL A 46 7.87 3.13 5.80
C VAL A 46 6.54 2.83 6.46
N ILE A 47 5.60 2.30 5.69
CA ILE A 47 4.30 1.86 6.21
C ILE A 47 4.28 0.33 6.21
N HIS A 48 3.91 -0.26 7.34
CA HIS A 48 3.74 -1.70 7.46
C HIS A 48 2.25 -2.03 7.44
N LEU A 49 1.85 -2.90 6.54
CA LEU A 49 0.48 -3.35 6.40
C LEU A 49 0.45 -4.87 6.65
N PHE A 50 -0.36 -5.30 7.60
CA PHE A 50 -0.51 -6.72 7.91
C PHE A 50 -1.80 -7.23 7.28
N VAL A 51 -1.68 -8.27 6.46
CA VAL A 51 -2.81 -8.83 5.71
C VAL A 51 -3.02 -10.29 6.09
N SER A 52 -4.25 -10.76 5.98
CA SER A 52 -4.60 -12.13 6.33
C SER A 52 -4.12 -13.14 5.28
N ASN A 53 -3.94 -12.73 4.04
CA ASN A 53 -3.47 -13.61 2.97
C ASN A 53 -2.57 -12.84 2.00
N LEU A 54 -1.26 -12.91 2.24
CA LEU A 54 -0.28 -12.16 1.45
C LEU A 54 -0.28 -12.60 -0.02
N ARG A 55 -0.49 -13.90 -0.28
CA ARG A 55 -0.47 -14.40 -1.67
C ARG A 55 -1.60 -13.77 -2.50
N LEU A 56 -2.79 -13.64 -1.95
CA LEU A 56 -3.90 -12.99 -2.66
C LEU A 56 -3.60 -11.52 -2.91
N TRP A 57 -3.01 -10.83 -1.94
CA TRP A 57 -2.61 -9.44 -2.12
C TRP A 57 -1.54 -9.29 -3.18
N TRP A 58 -0.56 -10.18 -3.20
CA TRP A 58 0.49 -10.12 -4.21
C TRP A 58 -0.07 -10.38 -5.61
N ASP A 59 -0.94 -11.36 -5.76
CA ASP A 59 -1.59 -11.63 -7.05
C ASP A 59 -2.41 -10.42 -7.54
N HIS A 60 -3.08 -9.73 -6.61
CA HIS A 60 -3.81 -8.50 -6.93
C HIS A 60 -2.85 -7.40 -7.40
N ILE A 61 -1.73 -7.21 -6.72
CA ILE A 61 -0.72 -6.21 -7.09
C ILE A 61 -0.15 -6.51 -8.48
N VAL A 62 0.17 -7.76 -8.77
CA VAL A 62 0.68 -8.18 -10.08
C VAL A 62 -0.35 -7.89 -11.17
N ALA A 63 -1.62 -8.23 -10.91
CA ALA A 63 -2.69 -8.02 -11.87
C ALA A 63 -2.92 -6.55 -12.21
N LEU A 64 -2.62 -5.64 -11.27
CA LEU A 64 -2.77 -4.19 -11.48
C LEU A 64 -1.68 -3.58 -12.37
N ASP A 65 -0.55 -4.28 -12.55
CA ASP A 65 0.57 -3.81 -13.39
C ASP A 65 1.07 -2.42 -12.97
N LEU A 66 1.28 -2.25 -11.66
CA LEU A 66 1.59 -0.94 -11.09
C LEU A 66 2.91 -0.37 -11.61
N GLU A 67 3.89 -1.23 -11.88
CA GLU A 67 5.19 -0.78 -12.36
C GLU A 67 5.08 -0.06 -13.71
N ASN A 68 4.28 -0.60 -14.62
CA ASN A 68 4.10 0.02 -15.93
C ASN A 68 3.14 1.22 -15.88
N ARG A 69 2.11 1.13 -15.06
CA ARG A 69 1.08 2.17 -15.01
C ARG A 69 1.52 3.42 -14.28
N TYR A 70 2.38 3.27 -13.26
CA TYR A 70 2.76 4.39 -12.37
C TYR A 70 4.27 4.61 -12.27
N GLY A 71 5.08 3.76 -12.89
CA GLY A 71 6.53 3.87 -12.80
C GLY A 71 7.09 3.55 -11.43
N VAL A 72 6.33 2.86 -10.61
CA VAL A 72 6.76 2.47 -9.25
C VAL A 72 7.51 1.15 -9.28
N LYS A 73 8.06 0.74 -8.14
CA LYS A 73 8.72 -0.56 -7.99
C LYS A 73 7.95 -1.43 -7.02
N THR A 74 7.90 -2.72 -7.33
CA THR A 74 7.32 -3.73 -6.45
C THR A 74 8.31 -4.87 -6.25
N ARG A 75 8.14 -5.60 -5.16
CA ARG A 75 8.98 -6.77 -4.87
C ARG A 75 8.09 -7.89 -4.35
N SER A 76 8.23 -9.07 -4.94
CA SER A 76 7.45 -10.24 -4.55
C SER A 76 7.73 -10.65 -3.10
N PRO A 77 6.80 -11.40 -2.47
CA PRO A 77 7.01 -11.86 -1.10
C PRO A 77 8.32 -12.63 -0.94
N ARG A 78 9.05 -12.29 0.11
CA ARG A 78 10.28 -12.97 0.49
C ARG A 78 10.45 -12.92 1.99
N ASP A 79 11.17 -13.90 2.52
CA ASP A 79 11.55 -13.92 3.93
C ASP A 79 12.67 -12.90 4.13
N GLU A 80 12.43 -11.93 5.01
CA GLU A 80 13.39 -10.87 5.33
C GLU A 80 14.23 -11.23 6.57
N GLY A 81 14.25 -12.51 6.97
CA GLY A 81 15.02 -12.98 8.11
C GLY A 81 14.20 -13.18 9.38
N TRP A 82 12.89 -13.00 9.30
CA TRP A 82 11.99 -13.10 10.47
C TRP A 82 11.14 -14.37 10.47
N GLY A 83 11.25 -15.20 9.44
CA GLY A 83 10.42 -16.38 9.29
C GLY A 83 9.05 -16.11 8.68
N VAL A 84 8.76 -14.90 8.26
CA VAL A 84 7.52 -14.54 7.56
C VAL A 84 7.87 -13.80 6.27
N GLU A 85 7.03 -13.98 5.25
CA GLU A 85 7.24 -13.32 3.97
C GLU A 85 6.68 -11.90 3.98
N VAL A 86 7.37 -11.02 3.26
CA VAL A 86 7.01 -9.61 3.13
C VAL A 86 7.12 -9.22 1.66
N ALA A 87 6.04 -8.65 1.11
CA ALA A 87 6.07 -8.00 -0.20
C ALA A 87 6.29 -6.51 -0.02
N SER A 88 6.81 -5.84 -1.05
CA SER A 88 7.07 -4.40 -0.97
C SER A 88 6.49 -3.69 -2.18
N VAL A 89 5.96 -2.50 -1.96
CA VAL A 89 5.46 -1.61 -3.01
C VAL A 89 5.90 -0.19 -2.66
N ILE A 90 6.48 0.51 -3.65
CA ILE A 90 6.80 1.93 -3.47
C ILE A 90 5.73 2.73 -4.19
N ASP A 91 5.09 3.68 -3.49
CA ASP A 91 4.04 4.49 -4.09
C ASP A 91 4.63 5.57 -5.01
N PRO A 92 3.79 6.30 -5.78
CA PRO A 92 4.32 7.32 -6.70
C PRO A 92 5.08 8.47 -6.04
N ALA A 93 4.88 8.70 -4.74
CA ALA A 93 5.62 9.71 -3.99
C ALA A 93 6.92 9.18 -3.39
N GLY A 94 7.17 7.87 -3.50
CA GLY A 94 8.39 7.25 -2.96
C GLY A 94 8.23 6.62 -1.59
N VAL A 95 7.02 6.58 -1.04
CA VAL A 95 6.76 5.95 0.26
C VAL A 95 6.79 4.44 0.11
N LEU A 96 7.56 3.78 0.96
CA LEU A 96 7.69 2.32 0.96
C LEU A 96 6.59 1.69 1.80
N TRP A 97 5.83 0.79 1.19
CA TRP A 97 4.88 -0.07 1.86
C TRP A 97 5.47 -1.47 1.98
N ARG A 98 5.47 -2.02 3.19
CA ARG A 98 5.82 -3.41 3.43
C ARG A 98 4.57 -4.17 3.84
N ILE A 99 4.20 -5.16 3.03
CA ILE A 99 2.96 -5.92 3.21
C ILE A 99 3.34 -7.27 3.81
N HIS A 100 2.89 -7.51 5.05
CA HIS A 100 3.27 -8.67 5.85
C HIS A 100 2.13 -9.66 5.94
N GLN A 101 2.47 -10.96 5.90
CA GLN A 101 1.54 -11.99 6.29
C GLN A 101 1.30 -11.90 7.80
N ALA A 102 0.05 -11.70 8.20
CA ALA A 102 -0.29 -11.67 9.62
C ALA A 102 -0.20 -13.09 10.21
N LEU A 103 0.35 -13.19 11.42
CA LEU A 103 0.48 -14.46 12.12
C LEU A 103 -0.84 -14.89 12.75
N THR A 104 -1.62 -13.93 13.27
CA THR A 104 -2.96 -14.15 13.81
C THR A 104 -3.85 -13.04 13.31
N GLY A 105 -5.07 -13.38 12.88
CA GLY A 105 -5.81 -12.57 11.94
C GLY A 105 -6.70 -11.46 12.45
N SER A 106 -6.80 -11.17 13.75
CA SER A 106 -7.88 -10.33 14.24
C SER A 106 -7.81 -8.87 13.78
N ASP A 107 -6.61 -8.31 13.59
CA ASP A 107 -6.42 -6.93 13.19
C ASP A 107 -5.86 -6.78 11.77
N ALA A 108 -5.74 -7.88 11.04
CA ALA A 108 -5.20 -7.86 9.69
C ALA A 108 -6.23 -7.35 8.69
N VAL A 109 -5.74 -6.69 7.65
CA VAL A 109 -6.57 -6.34 6.50
C VAL A 109 -6.97 -7.63 5.79
N THR A 110 -8.24 -7.75 5.42
CA THR A 110 -8.78 -8.93 4.77
C THR A 110 -8.38 -8.98 3.30
N GLU A 111 -9.04 -9.84 2.52
CA GLU A 111 -8.72 -10.04 1.12
C GLU A 111 -8.79 -8.76 0.31
N PRO A 112 -8.00 -8.63 -0.76
CA PRO A 112 -8.12 -7.49 -1.69
C PRO A 112 -9.45 -7.54 -2.42
N PRO A 113 -9.91 -6.42 -2.95
CA PRO A 113 -11.18 -6.36 -3.67
C PRO A 113 -11.19 -7.18 -4.95
#